data_ba95a983ee6d55c6978dfc3d076b5749
#
_entry.id   ba95a983ee6d55c6978dfc3d076b5749
#
_cell.length_a   1.000
_cell.length_b   1.000
_cell.length_c   1.000
_cell.angle_alpha   90.00
_cell.angle_beta   90.00
_cell.angle_gamma   90.00
#
_symmetry.space_group_name_H-M   'P 1'
#
loop_
_entity.id
_entity.type
_entity.pdbx_description
1 polymer ?
#
loop_
_entity_poly.entity_id
_entity_poly.type
_entity_poly.pdbx_seq_one_letter_code
_entity_poly.pdbx_strand_id
1 'polypeptide(L)'
;MFIFLGKYETIDYVNSRSYVETMFVFVIMVIAGTRPILQTVVTLVRKLSNILPKKGAIGFYFIVMAIVPLFGSLITEPAAMTLAALILADKLFSQGISKKLKYITLGALFINISIGGTLTNFAAPPILMVAQTWDWSTTFMLKTFGWKAIIAILLNVGLIILFFYKELSSINIRTTVSD
;
A
#
# COMPACT_ATOMS: atom_id res chain seq x y z
N MET A 1 -29.51 1.47 17.73
CA MET A 1 -30.49 1.97 16.75
C MET A 1 -31.84 1.31 16.92
N PHE A 2 -31.97 0.00 16.88
CA PHE A 2 -33.22 -0.75 17.12
C PHE A 2 -33.92 -0.38 18.44
N ILE A 3 -33.15 -0.17 19.50
CA ILE A 3 -33.67 0.10 20.87
C ILE A 3 -34.19 1.54 21.01
N PHE A 4 -33.64 2.50 20.23
CA PHE A 4 -33.94 3.93 20.38
C PHE A 4 -34.91 4.48 19.34
N LEU A 5 -34.89 3.93 18.10
CA LEU A 5 -35.68 4.45 16.97
C LEU A 5 -36.84 3.54 16.54
N GLY A 6 -36.89 2.34 17.07
CA GLY A 6 -37.94 1.37 16.69
C GLY A 6 -37.60 0.59 15.39
N LYS A 7 -38.41 -0.47 15.16
CA LYS A 7 -38.18 -1.44 14.09
C LYS A 7 -38.32 -0.82 12.69
N TYR A 8 -39.33 0.00 12.48
CA TYR A 8 -39.65 0.53 11.15
C TYR A 8 -38.64 1.57 10.67
N GLU A 9 -38.27 2.50 11.51
CA GLU A 9 -37.28 3.53 11.20
C GLU A 9 -35.86 2.92 10.97
N THR A 10 -35.55 1.84 11.70
CA THR A 10 -34.30 1.12 11.49
C THR A 10 -34.29 0.41 10.13
N ILE A 11 -35.39 -0.21 9.72
CA ILE A 11 -35.52 -0.86 8.41
C ILE A 11 -35.43 0.17 7.28
N ASP A 12 -36.14 1.28 7.40
CA ASP A 12 -36.09 2.37 6.42
C ASP A 12 -34.70 2.97 6.29
N TYR A 13 -34.01 3.18 7.41
CA TYR A 13 -32.61 3.62 7.38
C TYR A 13 -31.71 2.63 6.65
N VAL A 14 -31.81 1.34 6.93
CA VAL A 14 -31.01 0.31 6.27
C VAL A 14 -31.31 0.25 4.77
N ASN A 15 -32.58 0.29 4.40
CA ASN A 15 -33.01 0.24 2.99
C ASN A 15 -32.66 1.51 2.20
N SER A 16 -32.53 2.66 2.87
CA SER A 16 -32.11 3.91 2.23
C SER A 16 -30.62 3.99 1.92
N ARG A 17 -29.81 3.02 2.41
CA ARG A 17 -28.36 3.01 2.17
C ARG A 17 -28.02 2.27 0.89
N SER A 18 -27.11 2.87 0.11
CA SER A 18 -26.53 2.18 -1.05
C SER A 18 -25.43 1.23 -0.54
N TYR A 19 -25.63 -0.06 -0.78
CA TYR A 19 -24.61 -1.08 -0.48
C TYR A 19 -23.71 -1.39 -1.69
N VAL A 20 -23.95 -0.75 -2.82
CA VAL A 20 -23.19 -0.97 -4.06
C VAL A 20 -21.72 -0.71 -3.84
N GLU A 21 -21.39 0.38 -3.17
CA GLU A 21 -20.00 0.77 -2.87
C GLU A 21 -19.30 -0.22 -1.93
N THR A 22 -19.99 -0.64 -0.88
CA THR A 22 -19.48 -1.63 0.08
C THR A 22 -19.21 -2.96 -0.61
N MET A 23 -20.14 -3.41 -1.47
CA MET A 23 -19.98 -4.64 -2.25
C MET A 23 -18.88 -4.51 -3.28
N PHE A 24 -18.75 -3.35 -3.93
CA PHE A 24 -17.65 -3.07 -4.86
C PHE A 24 -16.29 -3.17 -4.17
N VAL A 25 -16.11 -2.51 -3.02
CA VAL A 25 -14.88 -2.60 -2.23
C VAL A 25 -14.61 -4.04 -1.82
N PHE A 26 -15.61 -4.75 -1.34
CA PHE A 26 -15.49 -6.16 -0.95
C PHE A 26 -15.01 -7.04 -2.11
N VAL A 27 -15.64 -6.91 -3.28
CA VAL A 27 -15.26 -7.67 -4.49
C VAL A 27 -13.83 -7.35 -4.92
N ILE A 28 -13.46 -6.07 -4.96
CA ILE A 28 -12.09 -5.66 -5.30
C ILE A 28 -11.09 -6.22 -4.28
N MET A 29 -11.37 -6.17 -2.98
CA MET A 29 -10.48 -6.73 -1.95
C MET A 29 -10.28 -8.24 -2.13
N VAL A 30 -11.36 -8.98 -2.42
CA VAL A 30 -11.28 -10.42 -2.68
C VAL A 30 -10.44 -10.70 -3.91
N ILE A 31 -10.68 -10.00 -5.02
CA ILE A 31 -9.94 -10.20 -6.27
C ILE A 31 -8.45 -9.82 -6.08
N ALA A 32 -8.19 -8.67 -5.50
CA ALA A 32 -6.83 -8.17 -5.27
C ALA A 32 -6.03 -9.05 -4.30
N GLY A 33 -6.70 -9.72 -3.35
CA GLY A 33 -6.09 -10.69 -2.43
C GLY A 33 -5.81 -12.05 -3.05
N THR A 34 -6.15 -12.28 -4.32
CA THR A 34 -5.93 -13.57 -4.96
C THR A 34 -4.46 -13.85 -5.24
N ARG A 35 -4.07 -15.11 -5.16
CA ARG A 35 -2.68 -15.56 -5.42
C ARG A 35 -2.09 -15.05 -6.75
N PRO A 36 -2.79 -15.08 -7.89
CA PRO A 36 -2.24 -14.58 -9.15
C PRO A 36 -1.81 -13.12 -9.11
N ILE A 37 -2.64 -12.25 -8.50
CA ILE A 37 -2.33 -10.82 -8.41
C ILE A 37 -1.16 -10.59 -7.46
N LEU A 38 -1.16 -11.22 -6.29
CA LEU A 38 -0.05 -11.11 -5.34
C LEU A 38 1.27 -11.63 -5.95
N GLN A 39 1.25 -12.77 -6.66
CA GLN A 39 2.42 -13.30 -7.35
C GLN A 39 2.91 -12.39 -8.47
N THR A 40 2.02 -11.75 -9.19
CA THR A 40 2.37 -10.77 -10.25
C THR A 40 3.12 -9.58 -9.64
N VAL A 41 2.62 -9.02 -8.53
CA VAL A 41 3.28 -7.92 -7.84
C VAL A 41 4.63 -8.33 -7.26
N VAL A 42 4.72 -9.51 -6.63
CA VAL A 42 6.00 -10.07 -6.14
C VAL A 42 7.00 -10.25 -7.27
N THR A 43 6.55 -10.77 -8.42
CA THR A 43 7.41 -10.95 -9.60
C THR A 43 7.90 -9.61 -10.15
N LEU A 44 7.03 -8.60 -10.17
CA LEU A 44 7.37 -7.24 -10.58
C LEU A 44 8.41 -6.63 -9.63
N VAL A 45 8.19 -6.73 -8.33
CA VAL A 45 9.14 -6.27 -7.29
C VAL A 45 10.50 -6.96 -7.48
N ARG A 46 10.53 -8.27 -7.75
CA ARG A 46 11.78 -9.02 -8.01
C ARG A 46 12.49 -8.53 -9.28
N LYS A 47 11.77 -8.37 -10.39
CA LYS A 47 12.36 -7.87 -11.65
C LYS A 47 12.95 -6.48 -11.48
N LEU A 48 12.24 -5.57 -10.84
CA LEU A 48 12.70 -4.22 -10.55
C LEU A 48 13.89 -4.21 -9.59
N SER A 49 13.89 -5.10 -8.58
CA SER A 49 14.99 -5.23 -7.63
C SER A 49 16.31 -5.67 -8.29
N ASN A 50 16.23 -6.40 -9.39
CA ASN A 50 17.40 -6.82 -10.15
C ASN A 50 18.03 -5.70 -11.02
N ILE A 51 17.26 -4.66 -11.32
CA ILE A 51 17.69 -3.51 -12.14
C ILE A 51 18.44 -2.47 -11.30
N LEU A 52 18.10 -2.36 -10.01
CA LEU A 52 18.70 -1.38 -9.11
C LEU A 52 20.10 -1.80 -8.61
N PRO A 53 20.96 -0.80 -8.31
CA PRO A 53 22.32 -1.08 -7.83
C PRO A 53 22.31 -1.98 -6.57
N LYS A 54 23.05 -3.08 -6.62
CA LYS A 54 23.16 -4.08 -5.55
C LYS A 54 24.03 -3.59 -4.37
N LYS A 55 23.78 -2.40 -3.86
CA LYS A 55 24.44 -1.91 -2.63
C LYS A 55 23.60 -2.32 -1.40
N GLY A 56 23.82 -3.54 -0.93
CA GLY A 56 23.11 -4.06 0.24
C GLY A 56 21.58 -4.14 0.05
N ALA A 57 20.84 -3.77 1.08
CA ALA A 57 19.38 -3.77 1.06
C ALA A 57 18.73 -2.51 0.47
N ILE A 58 19.51 -1.50 0.05
CA ILE A 58 18.99 -0.18 -0.33
C ILE A 58 18.02 -0.26 -1.51
N GLY A 59 18.42 -0.94 -2.60
CA GLY A 59 17.57 -1.09 -3.77
C GLY A 59 16.27 -1.83 -3.47
N PHE A 60 16.37 -2.92 -2.72
CA PHE A 60 15.21 -3.68 -2.26
C PHE A 60 14.28 -2.82 -1.38
N TYR A 61 14.85 -2.09 -0.40
CA TYR A 61 14.10 -1.20 0.48
C TYR A 61 13.34 -0.13 -0.31
N PHE A 62 14.03 0.51 -1.26
CA PHE A 62 13.43 1.52 -2.13
C PHE A 62 12.23 0.95 -2.89
N ILE A 63 12.35 -0.24 -3.49
CA ILE A 63 11.27 -0.83 -4.25
C ILE A 63 10.08 -1.15 -3.36
N VAL A 64 10.31 -1.82 -2.23
CA VAL A 64 9.22 -2.22 -1.35
C VAL A 64 8.54 -1.01 -0.72
N MET A 65 9.29 0.04 -0.38
CA MET A 65 8.77 1.22 0.30
C MET A 65 8.24 2.32 -0.62
N ALA A 66 8.62 2.32 -1.91
CA ALA A 66 8.14 3.31 -2.89
C ALA A 66 7.25 2.68 -3.94
N ILE A 67 7.71 1.62 -4.60
CA ILE A 67 7.01 1.05 -5.76
C ILE A 67 5.76 0.28 -5.32
N VAL A 68 5.85 -0.55 -4.26
CA VAL A 68 4.68 -1.30 -3.79
C VAL A 68 3.54 -0.38 -3.33
N PRO A 69 3.79 0.70 -2.55
CA PRO A 69 2.75 1.69 -2.23
C PRO A 69 2.10 2.34 -3.46
N LEU A 70 2.88 2.71 -4.46
CA LEU A 70 2.32 3.29 -5.70
C LEU A 70 1.45 2.29 -6.47
N PHE A 71 1.88 1.03 -6.54
CA PHE A 71 1.06 -0.04 -7.13
C PHE A 71 -0.13 -0.43 -6.26
N GLY A 72 -0.12 -0.09 -4.97
CA GLY A 72 -1.25 -0.25 -4.06
C GLY A 72 -2.53 0.40 -4.57
N SER A 73 -2.40 1.50 -5.31
CA SER A 73 -3.53 2.17 -5.96
C SER A 73 -4.23 1.34 -7.03
N LEU A 74 -3.56 0.34 -7.58
CA LEU A 74 -4.12 -0.55 -8.62
C LEU A 74 -4.71 -1.84 -8.05
N ILE A 75 -4.23 -2.25 -6.88
CA ILE A 75 -4.72 -3.49 -6.24
C ILE A 75 -5.69 -3.21 -5.10
N THR A 76 -5.33 -2.54 -4.09
CA THR A 76 -6.04 -1.91 -2.97
C THR A 76 -5.06 -1.64 -1.83
N GLU A 77 -5.34 -0.65 -1.00
CA GLU A 77 -4.51 -0.29 0.14
C GLU A 77 -4.22 -1.47 1.09
N PRO A 78 -5.23 -2.26 1.55
CA PRO A 78 -4.96 -3.40 2.45
C PRO A 78 -4.12 -4.51 1.81
N ALA A 79 -4.30 -4.78 0.53
CA ALA A 79 -3.54 -5.82 -0.16
C ALA A 79 -2.07 -5.42 -0.33
N ALA A 80 -1.80 -4.16 -0.73
CA ALA A 80 -0.45 -3.62 -0.83
C ALA A 80 0.25 -3.58 0.52
N MET A 81 -0.46 -3.21 1.58
CA MET A 81 0.05 -3.18 2.95
C MET A 81 0.49 -4.57 3.41
N THR A 82 -0.38 -5.55 3.26
CA THR A 82 -0.09 -6.94 3.64
C THR A 82 1.11 -7.48 2.88
N LEU A 83 1.13 -7.27 1.55
CA LEU A 83 2.22 -7.72 0.71
C LEU A 83 3.56 -7.10 1.12
N ALA A 84 3.62 -5.77 1.26
CA ALA A 84 4.83 -5.07 1.65
C ALA A 84 5.31 -5.50 3.05
N ALA A 85 4.38 -5.62 4.00
CA ALA A 85 4.71 -6.05 5.37
C ALA A 85 5.29 -7.47 5.40
N LEU A 86 4.72 -8.43 4.66
CA LEU A 86 5.23 -9.79 4.57
C LEU A 86 6.62 -9.84 3.92
N ILE A 87 6.83 -9.09 2.82
CA ILE A 87 8.12 -9.02 2.14
C ILE A 87 9.19 -8.41 3.06
N LEU A 88 8.85 -7.33 3.79
CA LEU A 88 9.76 -6.70 4.74
C LEU A 88 10.07 -7.62 5.93
N ALA A 89 9.06 -8.33 6.45
CA ALA A 89 9.25 -9.27 7.55
C ALA A 89 10.21 -10.39 7.17
N ASP A 90 10.01 -11.00 6.00
CA ASP A 90 10.82 -12.11 5.51
C ASP A 90 12.25 -11.68 5.14
N LYS A 91 12.42 -10.60 4.40
CA LYS A 91 13.71 -10.24 3.80
C LYS A 91 14.52 -9.23 4.58
N LEU A 92 13.88 -8.31 5.29
CA LEU A 92 14.56 -7.23 6.00
C LEU A 92 14.60 -7.45 7.52
N PHE A 93 13.44 -7.73 8.11
CA PHE A 93 13.35 -7.83 9.58
C PHE A 93 13.99 -9.10 10.13
N SER A 94 14.08 -10.15 9.32
CA SER A 94 14.82 -11.38 9.63
C SER A 94 16.34 -11.18 9.73
N GLN A 95 16.88 -10.07 9.20
CA GLN A 95 18.33 -9.79 9.18
C GLN A 95 18.85 -9.13 10.47
N GLY A 96 18.02 -9.04 11.53
CA GLY A 96 18.47 -8.50 12.81
C GLY A 96 18.70 -6.98 12.79
N ILE A 97 17.96 -6.25 12.00
CA ILE A 97 18.02 -4.78 11.93
C ILE A 97 17.68 -4.12 13.27
N SER A 98 18.16 -2.88 13.45
CA SER A 98 17.88 -2.09 14.65
C SER A 98 16.37 -1.91 14.88
N LYS A 99 15.97 -1.90 16.14
CA LYS A 99 14.56 -1.63 16.50
C LYS A 99 14.09 -0.29 15.92
N LYS A 100 14.98 0.71 15.88
CA LYS A 100 14.70 2.04 15.36
C LYS A 100 14.36 1.99 13.87
N LEU A 101 15.17 1.33 13.05
CA LEU A 101 14.90 1.15 11.62
C LEU A 101 13.60 0.37 11.41
N LYS A 102 13.35 -0.69 12.18
CA LYS A 102 12.14 -1.50 12.09
C LYS A 102 10.86 -0.67 12.30
N TYR A 103 10.79 0.12 13.39
CA TYR A 103 9.60 0.93 13.70
C TYR A 103 9.41 2.08 12.72
N ILE A 104 10.49 2.75 12.30
CA ILE A 104 10.43 3.81 11.28
C ILE A 104 9.95 3.23 9.95
N THR A 105 10.45 2.07 9.54
CA THR A 105 10.00 1.38 8.32
C THR A 105 8.51 1.06 8.37
N LEU A 106 8.01 0.52 9.48
CA LEU A 106 6.58 0.23 9.64
C LEU A 106 5.74 1.50 9.58
N GLY A 107 6.11 2.55 10.32
CA GLY A 107 5.39 3.82 10.28
C GLY A 107 5.38 4.45 8.88
N ALA A 108 6.54 4.46 8.21
CA ALA A 108 6.64 4.97 6.85
C ALA A 108 5.87 4.12 5.83
N LEU A 109 5.81 2.80 6.02
CA LEU A 109 5.00 1.92 5.18
C LEU A 109 3.53 2.31 5.25
N PHE A 110 2.97 2.50 6.45
CA PHE A 110 1.59 2.97 6.62
C PHE A 110 1.34 4.27 5.87
N ILE A 111 2.21 5.26 6.07
CA ILE A 111 2.09 6.57 5.42
C ILE A 111 2.17 6.44 3.90
N ASN A 112 3.15 5.71 3.39
CA ASN A 112 3.36 5.58 1.95
C ASN A 112 2.22 4.83 1.26
N ILE A 113 1.67 3.79 1.89
CA ILE A 113 0.52 3.04 1.35
C ILE A 113 -0.72 3.93 1.30
N SER A 114 -0.99 4.70 2.36
CA SER A 114 -2.14 5.62 2.38
C SER A 114 -1.98 6.75 1.36
N ILE A 115 -0.77 7.29 1.19
CA ILE A 115 -0.47 8.28 0.14
C ILE A 115 -0.65 7.63 -1.25
N GLY A 116 -0.13 6.42 -1.46
CA GLY A 116 -0.28 5.68 -2.71
C GLY A 116 -1.74 5.40 -3.07
N GLY A 117 -2.58 5.13 -2.07
CA GLY A 117 -4.02 4.93 -2.25
C GLY A 117 -4.77 6.12 -2.84
N THR A 118 -4.19 7.33 -2.81
CA THR A 118 -4.81 8.53 -3.40
C THR A 118 -4.68 8.63 -4.93
N LEU A 119 -3.95 7.73 -5.57
CA LEU A 119 -3.73 7.77 -7.04
C LEU A 119 -4.97 7.39 -7.84
N THR A 120 -5.87 6.58 -7.27
CA THR A 120 -7.13 6.19 -7.92
C THR A 120 -8.32 6.49 -7.00
N ASN A 121 -9.49 6.59 -7.59
CA ASN A 121 -10.72 6.88 -6.85
C ASN A 121 -11.34 5.66 -6.16
N PHE A 122 -10.69 4.50 -6.20
CA PHE A 122 -11.22 3.24 -5.64
C PHE A 122 -10.25 2.47 -4.74
N ALA A 123 -8.97 2.83 -4.68
CA ALA A 123 -7.96 2.02 -3.99
C ALA A 123 -8.07 2.05 -2.47
N ALA A 124 -8.48 3.18 -1.90
CA ALA A 124 -8.64 3.37 -0.47
C ALA A 124 -10.10 3.66 -0.11
N PRO A 125 -10.69 2.97 0.87
CA PRO A 125 -12.08 3.18 1.25
C PRO A 125 -12.45 4.64 1.56
N PRO A 126 -11.65 5.42 2.29
CA PRO A 126 -11.97 6.84 2.51
C PRO A 126 -12.00 7.66 1.22
N ILE A 127 -11.11 7.36 0.28
CA ILE A 127 -11.08 8.05 -1.02
C ILE A 127 -12.31 7.71 -1.84
N LEU A 128 -12.71 6.44 -1.86
CA LEU A 128 -13.92 6.00 -2.58
C LEU A 128 -15.15 6.79 -2.13
N MET A 129 -15.34 6.96 -0.82
CA MET A 129 -16.49 7.70 -0.27
C MET A 129 -16.50 9.17 -0.72
N VAL A 130 -15.35 9.83 -0.68
CA VAL A 130 -15.21 11.25 -1.06
C VAL A 130 -15.30 11.43 -2.57
N ALA A 131 -14.62 10.56 -3.33
CA ALA A 131 -14.57 10.62 -4.77
C ALA A 131 -15.95 10.50 -5.42
N GLN A 132 -16.84 9.70 -4.84
CA GLN A 132 -18.21 9.57 -5.31
C GLN A 132 -19.05 10.82 -5.02
N THR A 133 -18.89 11.40 -3.82
CA THR A 133 -19.62 12.59 -3.40
C THR A 133 -19.28 13.81 -4.28
N TRP A 134 -18.02 13.89 -4.74
CA TRP A 134 -17.52 15.02 -5.53
C TRP A 134 -17.25 14.68 -7.00
N ASP A 135 -17.70 13.52 -7.45
CA ASP A 135 -17.53 13.04 -8.84
C ASP A 135 -16.06 13.06 -9.33
N TRP A 136 -15.14 12.64 -8.45
CA TRP A 136 -13.72 12.58 -8.78
C TRP A 136 -13.39 11.32 -9.60
N SER A 137 -13.06 11.53 -10.86
CA SER A 137 -12.58 10.44 -11.72
C SER A 137 -11.13 10.05 -11.40
N THR A 138 -10.72 8.83 -11.78
CA THR A 138 -9.32 8.39 -11.68
C THR A 138 -8.37 9.34 -12.39
N THR A 139 -8.76 9.89 -13.55
CA THR A 139 -7.96 10.87 -14.29
C THR A 139 -7.75 12.16 -13.50
N PHE A 140 -8.79 12.63 -12.82
CA PHE A 140 -8.69 13.80 -11.93
C PHE A 140 -7.73 13.51 -10.77
N MET A 141 -7.85 12.33 -10.12
CA MET A 141 -7.00 11.93 -9.00
C MET A 141 -5.52 11.89 -9.43
N LEU A 142 -5.21 11.23 -10.55
CA LEU A 142 -3.85 11.14 -11.06
C LEU A 142 -3.24 12.51 -11.39
N LYS A 143 -4.01 13.39 -12.03
CA LYS A 143 -3.52 14.73 -12.40
C LYS A 143 -3.35 15.65 -11.20
N THR A 144 -4.25 15.56 -10.22
CA THR A 144 -4.29 16.48 -9.08
C THR A 144 -3.40 16.01 -7.92
N PHE A 145 -3.46 14.73 -7.58
CA PHE A 145 -2.77 14.14 -6.43
C PHE A 145 -1.59 13.25 -6.81
N GLY A 146 -1.62 12.62 -8.00
CA GLY A 146 -0.67 11.58 -8.37
C GLY A 146 0.79 12.02 -8.30
N TRP A 147 1.15 13.13 -8.92
CA TRP A 147 2.53 13.64 -8.89
C TRP A 147 2.98 14.05 -7.47
N LYS A 148 2.05 14.58 -6.66
CA LYS A 148 2.30 14.95 -5.26
C LYS A 148 2.56 13.70 -4.42
N ALA A 149 1.76 12.65 -4.62
CA ALA A 149 1.92 11.37 -3.96
C ALA A 149 3.28 10.72 -4.29
N ILE A 150 3.68 10.74 -5.56
CA ILE A 150 4.97 10.22 -6.01
C ILE A 150 6.11 10.97 -5.32
N ILE A 151 6.10 12.31 -5.34
CA ILE A 151 7.13 13.12 -4.71
C ILE A 151 7.17 12.86 -3.19
N ALA A 152 6.03 12.84 -2.52
CA ALA A 152 5.95 12.61 -1.08
C ALA A 152 6.52 11.22 -0.68
N ILE A 153 6.16 10.17 -1.41
CA ILE A 153 6.68 8.82 -1.17
C ILE A 153 8.20 8.77 -1.42
N LEU A 154 8.68 9.35 -2.52
CA LEU A 154 10.11 9.37 -2.85
C LEU A 154 10.93 10.14 -1.82
N LEU A 155 10.43 11.29 -1.35
CA LEU A 155 11.08 12.07 -0.29
C LEU A 155 11.10 11.28 1.03
N ASN A 156 9.99 10.68 1.43
CA ASN A 156 9.91 9.91 2.66
C ASN A 156 10.89 8.72 2.65
N VAL A 157 10.88 7.93 1.57
CA VAL A 157 11.80 6.79 1.42
C VAL A 157 13.26 7.25 1.31
N GLY A 158 13.51 8.33 0.56
CA GLY A 158 14.84 8.91 0.40
C GLY A 158 15.43 9.37 1.74
N LEU A 159 14.65 10.06 2.55
CA LEU A 159 15.07 10.47 3.89
C LEU A 159 15.44 9.27 4.78
N ILE A 160 14.61 8.23 4.80
CA ILE A 160 14.91 7.04 5.61
C ILE A 160 16.19 6.36 5.12
N ILE A 161 16.37 6.21 3.80
CA ILE A 161 17.60 5.65 3.23
C ILE A 161 18.81 6.49 3.61
N LEU A 162 18.72 7.82 3.58
CA LEU A 162 19.82 8.72 3.98
C LEU A 162 20.17 8.55 5.46
N PHE A 163 19.20 8.56 6.36
CA PHE A 163 19.45 8.41 7.79
C PHE A 163 19.99 7.03 8.18
N PHE A 164 19.56 5.98 7.48
CA PHE A 164 19.93 4.58 7.77
C PHE A 164 20.82 3.97 6.70
N TYR A 165 21.51 4.81 5.90
CA TYR A 165 22.34 4.34 4.80
C TYR A 165 23.36 3.29 5.20
N LYS A 166 24.09 3.52 6.31
CA LYS A 166 25.13 2.60 6.81
C LYS A 166 24.52 1.24 7.18
N GLU A 167 23.38 1.24 7.84
CA GLU A 167 22.71 0.02 8.27
C GLU A 167 22.13 -0.74 7.06
N LEU A 168 21.42 -0.05 6.17
CA LEU A 168 20.84 -0.67 4.96
C LEU A 168 21.90 -1.18 3.99
N SER A 169 23.05 -0.52 3.87
CA SER A 169 24.13 -0.94 2.98
C SER A 169 24.89 -2.16 3.49
N SER A 170 24.89 -2.41 4.81
CA SER A 170 25.58 -3.56 5.42
C SER A 170 24.75 -4.85 5.33
N ILE A 171 23.44 -4.75 5.09
CA ILE A 171 22.54 -5.89 5.01
C ILE A 171 22.68 -6.58 3.65
N ASN A 172 22.97 -7.87 3.65
CA ASN A 172 23.06 -8.65 2.43
C ASN A 172 21.76 -9.44 2.20
N ILE A 173 20.82 -8.85 1.44
CA ILE A 173 19.60 -9.54 1.06
C ILE A 173 19.94 -10.53 -0.05
N ARG A 174 20.11 -11.80 0.32
CA ARG A 174 20.14 -12.88 -0.66
C ARG A 174 18.75 -13.02 -1.29
N THR A 175 18.67 -12.77 -2.58
CA THR A 175 17.47 -13.03 -3.40
C THR A 175 17.32 -14.54 -3.68
N THR A 176 17.62 -15.38 -2.70
CA THR A 176 17.38 -16.82 -2.84
C THR A 176 15.87 -17.05 -2.76
N VAL A 177 15.33 -17.39 -3.89
CA VAL A 177 14.02 -17.98 -4.03
C VAL A 177 14.11 -19.37 -3.38
N SER A 178 13.43 -19.60 -2.28
CA SER A 178 12.96 -20.95 -1.97
C SER A 178 11.76 -21.19 -2.89
N ASP A 179 11.95 -22.10 -3.82
CA ASP A 179 10.88 -22.66 -4.66
C ASP A 179 9.71 -23.19 -3.83
#